data_47014a6e29d948c3ca0a19ca52918689
#
_entry.id   47014a6e29d948c3ca0a19ca52918689
#
_cell.length_a   1.000
_cell.length_b   1.000
_cell.length_c   1.000
_cell.angle_alpha   90.00
_cell.angle_beta   90.00
_cell.angle_gamma   90.00
#
_symmetry.space_group_name_H-M   'P 1'
#
loop_
_entity.id
_entity.type
_entity.pdbx_description
1 polymer ?
#
loop_
_entity_poly.entity_id
_entity_poly.type
_entity_poly.pdbx_seq_one_letter_code
_entity_poly.pdbx_strand_id
1 'polypeptide(L)'
;EIRLALEQSLSDDFTPTLAIVFISIKQDRKAVSTMLDKMGIDVIGATSAGEFTDGHQSEGASVIMLLDIPKEEYSIFFETIGDGSSEVTARQLGEVALRQFNHPAIIFCSTFLSAEGIAIDGETLMRNIENVVGSQVNIFGGMAGDDLSFTGSYVFTINDATDYGLVALIVDADKIAMQGMAISGWKPMG
;
A
#
# COMPACT_ATOMS: atom_id res chain seq x y z
N GLU A 1 -18.98 -8.16 9.69
CA GLU A 1 -19.27 -7.05 8.77
C GLU A 1 -18.38 -7.15 7.51
N ILE A 2 -17.04 -7.17 7.61
CA ILE A 2 -16.10 -7.24 6.46
C ILE A 2 -16.42 -8.44 5.54
N ARG A 3 -16.65 -9.62 6.11
CA ARG A 3 -17.00 -10.81 5.33
C ARG A 3 -18.26 -10.61 4.48
N LEU A 4 -19.29 -10.02 5.03
CA LEU A 4 -20.54 -9.74 4.33
C LEU A 4 -20.31 -8.73 3.20
N ALA A 5 -19.52 -7.68 3.46
CA ALA A 5 -19.16 -6.68 2.44
C ALA A 5 -18.37 -7.31 1.29
N LEU A 6 -17.41 -8.19 1.59
CA LEU A 6 -16.66 -8.94 0.57
C LEU A 6 -17.59 -9.83 -0.28
N GLU A 7 -18.47 -10.61 0.37
CA GLU A 7 -19.44 -11.46 -0.32
C GLU A 7 -20.37 -10.65 -1.25
N GLN A 8 -20.76 -9.44 -0.83
CA GLN A 8 -21.59 -8.54 -1.64
C GLN A 8 -20.84 -7.86 -2.80
N SER A 9 -19.52 -7.77 -2.71
CA SER A 9 -18.66 -7.15 -3.74
C SER A 9 -18.27 -8.13 -4.85
N LEU A 10 -18.55 -9.42 -4.68
CA LEU A 10 -18.26 -10.45 -5.66
C LEU A 10 -19.45 -10.64 -6.62
N SER A 11 -19.14 -10.93 -7.87
CA SER A 11 -20.10 -11.33 -8.89
C SER A 11 -19.52 -12.48 -9.71
N ASP A 12 -20.35 -13.15 -10.51
CA ASP A 12 -19.93 -14.31 -11.30
C ASP A 12 -18.84 -13.97 -12.32
N ASP A 13 -18.79 -12.72 -12.78
CA ASP A 13 -17.82 -12.23 -13.78
C ASP A 13 -16.63 -11.49 -13.15
N PHE A 14 -16.50 -11.45 -11.81
CA PHE A 14 -15.44 -10.73 -11.11
C PHE A 14 -14.68 -11.68 -10.18
N THR A 15 -13.45 -11.99 -10.54
CA THR A 15 -12.58 -12.91 -9.81
C THR A 15 -11.34 -12.15 -9.28
N PRO A 16 -11.45 -11.45 -8.15
CA PRO A 16 -10.35 -10.64 -7.64
C PRO A 16 -9.14 -11.51 -7.27
N THR A 17 -7.98 -11.03 -7.67
CA THR A 17 -6.68 -11.67 -7.41
C THR A 17 -5.84 -10.88 -6.43
N LEU A 18 -6.16 -9.58 -6.26
CA LEU A 18 -5.41 -8.63 -5.45
C LEU A 18 -6.37 -7.74 -4.65
N ALA A 19 -5.99 -7.43 -3.42
CA ALA A 19 -6.66 -6.46 -2.56
C ALA A 19 -5.68 -5.38 -2.09
N ILE A 20 -6.11 -4.11 -2.17
CA ILE A 20 -5.47 -3.00 -1.48
C ILE A 20 -6.31 -2.70 -0.23
N VAL A 21 -5.69 -2.76 0.94
CA VAL A 21 -6.38 -2.67 2.24
C VAL A 21 -5.89 -1.46 3.02
N PHE A 22 -6.81 -0.55 3.34
CA PHE A 22 -6.59 0.49 4.33
C PHE A 22 -7.44 0.19 5.57
N ILE A 23 -6.82 0.17 6.74
CA ILE A 23 -7.44 -0.34 7.94
C ILE A 23 -7.02 0.45 9.17
N SER A 24 -7.99 0.83 9.99
CA SER A 24 -7.70 1.42 11.31
C SER A 24 -6.80 0.51 12.13
N ILE A 25 -5.87 1.11 12.88
CA ILE A 25 -5.01 0.37 13.82
C ILE A 25 -5.81 -0.39 14.89
N LYS A 26 -7.05 -0.01 15.14
CA LYS A 26 -7.96 -0.64 16.11
C LYS A 26 -8.58 -1.94 15.59
N GLN A 27 -8.50 -2.20 14.29
CA GLN A 27 -9.06 -3.39 13.65
C GLN A 27 -8.07 -4.54 13.61
N ASP A 28 -8.57 -5.76 13.50
CA ASP A 28 -7.75 -6.98 13.40
C ASP A 28 -7.26 -7.20 11.95
N ARG A 29 -6.07 -6.66 11.63
CA ARG A 29 -5.41 -6.81 10.33
C ARG A 29 -5.22 -8.27 9.95
N LYS A 30 -4.83 -9.12 10.94
CA LYS A 30 -4.57 -10.54 10.70
C LYS A 30 -5.84 -11.29 10.31
N ALA A 31 -6.96 -10.95 10.93
CA ALA A 31 -8.24 -11.55 10.56
C ALA A 31 -8.63 -11.19 9.11
N VAL A 32 -8.41 -9.93 8.70
CA VAL A 32 -8.67 -9.48 7.32
C VAL A 32 -7.75 -10.19 6.33
N SER A 33 -6.45 -10.19 6.56
CA SER A 33 -5.47 -10.89 5.69
C SER A 33 -5.78 -12.38 5.56
N THR A 34 -6.10 -13.06 6.69
CA THR A 34 -6.46 -14.49 6.68
C THR A 34 -7.74 -14.77 5.88
N MET A 35 -8.68 -13.82 5.88
CA MET A 35 -9.93 -13.98 5.12
C MET A 35 -9.67 -13.87 3.62
N LEU A 36 -8.86 -12.89 3.20
CA LEU A 36 -8.49 -12.68 1.80
C LEU A 36 -7.61 -13.83 1.28
N ASP A 37 -6.66 -14.33 2.10
CA ASP A 37 -5.82 -15.49 1.78
C ASP A 37 -6.66 -16.74 1.47
N LYS A 38 -7.68 -17.02 2.27
CA LYS A 38 -8.60 -18.15 2.03
C LYS A 38 -9.38 -18.04 0.72
N MET A 39 -9.49 -16.83 0.17
CA MET A 39 -10.10 -16.56 -1.13
C MET A 39 -9.08 -16.59 -2.28
N GLY A 40 -7.78 -16.79 -1.99
CA GLY A 40 -6.69 -16.77 -2.96
C GLY A 40 -6.32 -15.37 -3.45
N ILE A 41 -6.68 -14.34 -2.68
CA ILE A 41 -6.48 -12.92 -3.02
C ILE A 41 -5.21 -12.42 -2.34
N ASP A 42 -4.24 -11.96 -3.11
CA ASP A 42 -3.03 -11.33 -2.61
C ASP A 42 -3.34 -9.98 -1.94
N VAL A 43 -2.53 -9.56 -0.98
CA VAL A 43 -2.81 -8.35 -0.19
C VAL A 43 -1.60 -7.44 -0.15
N ILE A 44 -1.82 -6.16 -0.42
CA ILE A 44 -1.01 -5.05 0.09
C ILE A 44 -1.86 -4.21 1.02
N GLY A 45 -1.34 -3.80 2.16
CA GLY A 45 -2.12 -3.04 3.12
C GLY A 45 -1.30 -2.07 3.94
N ALA A 46 -2.01 -1.06 4.43
CA ALA A 46 -1.48 -0.07 5.35
C ALA A 46 -2.52 0.28 6.42
N THR A 47 -2.05 0.61 7.62
CA THR A 47 -2.93 1.25 8.60
C THR A 47 -3.21 2.70 8.19
N SER A 48 -4.34 3.23 8.61
CA SER A 48 -4.88 4.53 8.20
C SER A 48 -5.27 5.41 9.38
N ALA A 49 -5.60 6.65 9.10
CA ALA A 49 -6.11 7.62 10.07
C ALA A 49 -7.41 8.25 9.55
N GLY A 50 -8.32 7.40 9.12
CA GLY A 50 -9.60 7.71 8.51
C GLY A 50 -9.76 6.99 7.17
N GLU A 51 -10.91 6.42 6.95
CA GLU A 51 -11.24 5.61 5.79
C GLU A 51 -12.40 6.25 5.02
N PHE A 52 -12.33 6.20 3.69
CA PHE A 52 -13.42 6.71 2.86
C PHE A 52 -13.63 5.84 1.63
N THR A 53 -14.87 5.79 1.20
CA THR A 53 -15.33 5.26 -0.07
C THR A 53 -16.24 6.30 -0.71
N ASP A 54 -16.75 6.04 -1.92
CA ASP A 54 -17.66 6.96 -2.60
C ASP A 54 -18.84 7.39 -1.70
N GLY A 55 -18.84 8.67 -1.33
CA GLY A 55 -19.91 9.27 -0.55
C GLY A 55 -19.95 8.90 0.94
N HIS A 56 -18.97 8.14 1.43
CA HIS A 56 -18.91 7.75 2.84
C HIS A 56 -17.50 7.96 3.42
N GLN A 57 -17.44 8.54 4.60
CA GLN A 57 -16.22 8.71 5.40
C GLN A 57 -16.44 8.10 6.78
N SER A 58 -15.44 7.42 7.30
CA SER A 58 -15.47 6.78 8.62
C SER A 58 -14.12 6.90 9.32
N GLU A 59 -14.14 6.63 10.62
CA GLU A 59 -12.95 6.45 11.45
C GLU A 59 -13.03 5.10 12.15
N GLY A 60 -11.91 4.42 12.27
CA GLY A 60 -11.84 3.12 12.94
C GLY A 60 -12.40 1.95 12.10
N ALA A 61 -12.50 2.10 10.81
CA ALA A 61 -13.04 1.11 9.87
C ALA A 61 -11.95 0.39 9.07
N SER A 62 -12.37 -0.30 8.01
CA SER A 62 -11.50 -0.89 7.00
C SER A 62 -12.09 -0.63 5.63
N VAL A 63 -11.27 -0.24 4.68
CA VAL A 63 -11.62 -0.13 3.26
C VAL A 63 -10.77 -1.13 2.47
N ILE A 64 -11.42 -1.90 1.62
CA ILE A 64 -10.78 -2.91 0.79
C ILE A 64 -11.16 -2.64 -0.66
N MET A 65 -10.16 -2.37 -1.48
CA MET A 65 -10.30 -2.32 -2.93
C MET A 65 -9.93 -3.69 -3.50
N LEU A 66 -10.85 -4.34 -4.17
CA LEU A 66 -10.61 -5.60 -4.87
C LEU A 66 -10.29 -5.33 -6.33
N LEU A 67 -9.29 -6.02 -6.84
CA LEU A 67 -8.80 -5.89 -8.21
C LEU A 67 -8.72 -7.27 -8.87
N ASP A 68 -9.29 -7.38 -10.07
CA ASP A 68 -9.16 -8.54 -10.95
C ASP A 68 -8.05 -8.25 -11.96
N ILE A 69 -6.84 -8.66 -11.62
CA ILE A 69 -5.62 -8.44 -12.42
C ILE A 69 -4.91 -9.79 -12.55
N PRO A 70 -4.50 -10.21 -13.75
CA PRO A 70 -3.67 -11.40 -13.92
C PRO A 70 -2.42 -11.36 -13.04
N LYS A 71 -2.14 -12.47 -12.35
CA LYS A 71 -1.02 -12.51 -11.38
C LYS A 71 0.35 -12.26 -12.01
N GLU A 72 0.48 -12.50 -13.30
CA GLU A 72 1.68 -12.19 -14.08
C GLU A 72 1.88 -10.70 -14.42
N GLU A 73 0.85 -9.87 -14.23
CA GLU A 73 0.88 -8.45 -14.54
C GLU A 73 1.20 -7.57 -13.33
N TYR A 74 1.38 -8.18 -12.15
CA TYR A 74 1.81 -7.47 -10.95
C TYR A 74 2.81 -8.28 -10.10
N SER A 75 3.48 -7.58 -9.20
CA SER A 75 4.34 -8.15 -8.16
C SER A 75 4.19 -7.36 -6.88
N ILE A 76 4.33 -8.03 -5.75
CA ILE A 76 4.31 -7.39 -4.43
C ILE A 76 5.72 -7.36 -3.87
N PHE A 77 6.14 -6.19 -3.41
CA PHE A 77 7.36 -5.98 -2.65
C PHE A 77 6.99 -5.68 -1.20
N PHE A 78 7.67 -6.32 -0.27
CA PHE A 78 7.55 -6.05 1.17
C PHE A 78 8.94 -6.12 1.80
N GLU A 79 9.28 -5.12 2.59
CA GLU A 79 10.57 -5.10 3.31
C GLU A 79 10.44 -4.39 4.64
N THR A 80 10.99 -5.01 5.68
CA THR A 80 11.23 -4.38 6.99
C THR A 80 12.59 -3.70 6.96
N ILE A 81 12.64 -2.42 7.33
CA ILE A 81 13.88 -1.66 7.42
C ILE A 81 14.57 -2.01 8.74
N GLY A 82 15.19 -3.14 8.88
CA GLY A 82 15.90 -3.54 10.09
C GLY A 82 17.00 -2.54 10.53
N ASP A 83 18.24 -3.01 10.66
CA ASP A 83 19.42 -2.14 10.91
C ASP A 83 19.87 -1.38 9.66
N GLY A 84 19.17 -1.55 8.52
CA GLY A 84 19.41 -0.87 7.25
C GLY A 84 18.83 0.54 7.22
N SER A 85 19.14 1.27 6.15
CA SER A 85 18.53 2.58 5.92
C SER A 85 17.31 2.50 5.01
N SER A 86 16.36 3.38 5.22
CA SER A 86 15.18 3.55 4.36
C SER A 86 15.54 3.81 2.91
N GLU A 87 16.68 4.50 2.66
CA GLU A 87 17.20 4.75 1.32
C GLU A 87 17.64 3.46 0.61
N VAL A 88 18.24 2.52 1.34
CA VAL A 88 18.64 1.22 0.77
C VAL A 88 17.38 0.43 0.38
N THR A 89 16.41 0.34 1.27
CA THR A 89 15.15 -0.35 1.00
C THR A 89 14.38 0.29 -0.17
N ALA A 90 14.36 1.62 -0.25
CA ALA A 90 13.74 2.34 -1.37
C ALA A 90 14.44 2.02 -2.72
N ARG A 91 15.77 1.98 -2.76
CA ARG A 91 16.51 1.57 -3.96
C ARG A 91 16.25 0.12 -4.34
N GLN A 92 16.19 -0.79 -3.36
CA GLN A 92 15.83 -2.19 -3.59
C GLN A 92 14.46 -2.34 -4.25
N LEU A 93 13.45 -1.58 -3.80
CA LEU A 93 12.15 -1.54 -4.47
C LEU A 93 12.28 -1.15 -5.95
N GLY A 94 13.02 -0.08 -6.25
CA GLY A 94 13.26 0.35 -7.63
C GLY A 94 13.95 -0.72 -8.47
N GLU A 95 14.98 -1.39 -7.93
CA GLU A 95 15.70 -2.47 -8.59
C GLU A 95 14.79 -3.70 -8.84
N VAL A 96 13.93 -4.03 -7.87
CA VAL A 96 12.96 -5.11 -8.04
C VAL A 96 11.97 -4.75 -9.13
N ALA A 97 11.46 -3.53 -9.15
CA ALA A 97 10.51 -3.08 -10.17
C ALA A 97 11.07 -3.23 -11.60
N LEU A 98 12.32 -2.79 -11.83
CA LEU A 98 12.98 -2.90 -13.13
C LEU A 98 13.35 -4.35 -13.51
N ARG A 99 13.50 -5.25 -12.53
CA ARG A 99 13.70 -6.69 -12.81
C ARG A 99 12.40 -7.41 -13.17
N GLN A 100 11.28 -6.97 -12.61
CA GLN A 100 9.98 -7.62 -12.83
C GLN A 100 9.37 -7.22 -14.16
N PHE A 101 9.42 -5.93 -14.51
CA PHE A 101 8.77 -5.41 -15.70
C PHE A 101 9.67 -4.44 -16.45
N ASN A 102 9.59 -4.42 -17.77
CA ASN A 102 10.32 -3.48 -18.62
C ASN A 102 9.87 -2.03 -18.38
N HIS A 103 8.57 -1.85 -18.19
CA HIS A 103 7.96 -0.56 -17.89
C HIS A 103 7.11 -0.71 -16.60
N PRO A 104 7.71 -0.65 -15.42
CA PRO A 104 6.95 -0.74 -14.18
C PRO A 104 6.17 0.54 -13.89
N ALA A 105 5.07 0.40 -13.14
CA ALA A 105 4.50 1.48 -12.36
C ALA A 105 4.32 0.99 -10.93
N ILE A 106 4.40 1.90 -9.95
CA ILE A 106 4.55 1.54 -8.53
C ILE A 106 3.49 2.25 -7.70
N ILE A 107 2.80 1.50 -6.85
CA ILE A 107 2.03 2.03 -5.72
C ILE A 107 2.69 1.52 -4.45
N PHE A 108 3.13 2.40 -3.56
CA PHE A 108 3.73 1.97 -2.31
C PHE A 108 3.13 2.65 -1.09
N CYS A 109 3.14 1.93 0.03
CA CYS A 109 2.87 2.48 1.35
C CYS A 109 4.09 2.23 2.24
N SER A 110 4.49 3.24 2.99
CA SER A 110 5.51 3.11 4.04
C SER A 110 4.89 3.38 5.40
N THR A 111 5.49 2.85 6.44
CA THR A 111 5.17 3.29 7.80
C THR A 111 5.60 4.74 8.00
N PHE A 112 4.87 5.46 8.85
CA PHE A 112 5.21 6.84 9.23
C PHE A 112 6.06 6.86 10.50
N LEU A 113 5.59 6.15 11.53
CA LEU A 113 6.20 6.11 12.85
C LEU A 113 6.17 4.66 13.35
N SER A 114 7.31 4.16 13.83
CA SER A 114 7.36 2.86 14.49
C SER A 114 6.88 2.94 15.94
N ALA A 115 6.59 1.80 16.54
CA ALA A 115 6.26 1.71 17.98
C ALA A 115 7.40 2.22 18.89
N GLU A 116 8.64 2.19 18.41
CA GLU A 116 9.82 2.73 19.10
C GLU A 116 10.03 4.23 18.87
N GLY A 117 9.15 4.89 18.11
CA GLY A 117 9.22 6.31 17.82
C GLY A 117 10.18 6.70 16.69
N ILE A 118 10.57 5.76 15.84
CA ILE A 118 11.43 6.02 14.67
C ILE A 118 10.52 6.43 13.50
N ALA A 119 10.76 7.63 12.97
CA ALA A 119 10.02 8.14 11.83
C ALA A 119 10.74 7.84 10.50
N ILE A 120 9.95 7.60 9.45
CA ILE A 120 10.44 7.48 8.08
C ILE A 120 10.13 8.79 7.33
N ASP A 121 11.08 9.25 6.54
CA ASP A 121 10.89 10.37 5.62
C ASP A 121 10.43 9.86 4.25
N GLY A 122 9.15 10.10 3.95
CA GLY A 122 8.53 9.69 2.68
C GLY A 122 9.13 10.36 1.44
N GLU A 123 9.61 11.60 1.55
CA GLU A 123 10.29 12.29 0.45
C GLU A 123 11.62 11.62 0.10
N THR A 124 12.36 11.21 1.10
CA THR A 124 13.61 10.45 0.92
C THR A 124 13.35 9.09 0.27
N LEU A 125 12.29 8.37 0.68
CA LEU A 125 11.88 7.13 0.01
C LEU A 125 11.58 7.38 -1.47
N MET A 126 10.68 8.32 -1.76
CA MET A 126 10.27 8.65 -3.13
C MET A 126 11.45 8.99 -4.03
N ARG A 127 12.34 9.87 -3.56
CA ARG A 127 13.55 10.28 -4.30
C ARG A 127 14.48 9.10 -4.58
N ASN A 128 14.68 8.19 -3.64
CA ASN A 128 15.55 7.04 -3.83
C ASN A 128 14.94 5.98 -4.77
N ILE A 129 13.62 5.80 -4.79
CA ILE A 129 12.95 4.96 -5.79
C ILE A 129 13.12 5.59 -7.17
N GLU A 130 12.77 6.88 -7.32
CA GLU A 130 12.88 7.61 -8.60
C GLU A 130 14.30 7.63 -9.18
N ASN A 131 15.32 7.78 -8.34
CA ASN A 131 16.72 7.72 -8.76
C ASN A 131 17.11 6.38 -9.41
N VAL A 132 16.40 5.30 -9.08
CA VAL A 132 16.65 3.97 -9.67
C VAL A 132 15.81 3.75 -10.92
N VAL A 133 14.50 4.02 -10.84
CA VAL A 133 13.58 3.70 -11.94
C VAL A 133 13.47 4.80 -12.99
N GLY A 134 13.89 6.02 -12.67
CA GLY A 134 13.82 7.19 -13.53
C GLY A 134 12.48 7.96 -13.41
N SER A 135 12.50 9.23 -13.80
CA SER A 135 11.36 10.15 -13.66
C SER A 135 10.19 9.88 -14.61
N GLN A 136 10.32 8.92 -15.52
CA GLN A 136 9.25 8.52 -16.43
C GLN A 136 8.36 7.42 -15.85
N VAL A 137 8.77 6.79 -14.75
CA VAL A 137 7.98 5.77 -14.08
C VAL A 137 6.94 6.43 -13.18
N ASN A 138 5.69 6.01 -13.33
CA ASN A 138 4.62 6.47 -12.45
C ASN A 138 4.78 5.84 -11.07
N ILE A 139 4.97 6.69 -10.06
CA ILE A 139 5.09 6.28 -8.66
C ILE A 139 4.00 7.00 -7.86
N PHE A 140 3.16 6.23 -7.19
CA PHE A 140 2.13 6.73 -6.29
C PHE A 140 2.35 6.12 -4.91
N GLY A 141 1.86 6.79 -3.88
CA GLY A 141 1.92 6.19 -2.56
C GLY A 141 1.58 7.16 -1.45
N GLY A 142 1.73 6.66 -0.24
CA GLY A 142 1.46 7.42 0.97
C GLY A 142 2.08 6.77 2.19
N MET A 143 1.99 7.47 3.29
CA MET A 143 2.45 6.97 4.58
C MET A 143 1.28 6.42 5.36
N ALA A 144 1.48 5.28 6.00
CA ALA A 144 0.50 4.65 6.87
C ALA A 144 0.19 5.53 8.09
N GLY A 145 -1.07 5.57 8.47
CA GLY A 145 -1.53 6.27 9.67
C GLY A 145 -1.78 5.33 10.84
N ASP A 146 -2.12 5.89 11.99
CA ASP A 146 -2.42 5.14 13.22
C ASP A 146 -3.57 5.77 14.02
N ASP A 147 -4.58 6.29 13.35
CA ASP A 147 -5.70 7.03 13.95
C ASP A 147 -5.24 8.21 14.83
N LEU A 148 -4.11 8.83 14.50
CA LEU A 148 -3.48 9.91 15.27
C LEU A 148 -3.11 9.51 16.70
N SER A 149 -2.90 8.24 16.97
CA SER A 149 -2.53 7.74 18.30
C SER A 149 -1.04 7.86 18.60
N PHE A 150 -0.19 7.99 17.57
CA PHE A 150 1.27 8.05 17.64
C PHE A 150 1.88 6.84 18.38
N THR A 151 1.27 5.67 18.17
CA THR A 151 1.67 4.39 18.78
C THR A 151 2.35 3.43 17.81
N GLY A 152 2.40 3.81 16.55
CA GLY A 152 3.01 3.05 15.47
C GLY A 152 2.02 2.74 14.35
N SER A 153 2.44 3.00 13.12
CA SER A 153 1.71 2.64 11.90
C SER A 153 2.26 1.34 11.33
N TYR A 154 1.48 0.64 10.51
CA TYR A 154 1.90 -0.64 9.95
C TYR A 154 1.64 -0.70 8.45
N VAL A 155 2.54 -1.41 7.76
CA VAL A 155 2.30 -1.94 6.41
C VAL A 155 2.33 -3.45 6.45
N PHE A 156 1.59 -4.11 5.55
CA PHE A 156 1.44 -5.57 5.63
C PHE A 156 1.08 -6.21 4.28
N THR A 157 1.32 -7.51 4.23
CA THR A 157 0.84 -8.44 3.20
C THR A 157 -0.03 -9.51 3.86
N ILE A 158 -0.31 -10.60 3.17
CA ILE A 158 -0.95 -11.79 3.76
C ILE A 158 -0.12 -12.37 4.91
N ASN A 159 1.20 -12.48 4.71
CA ASN A 159 2.09 -13.24 5.59
C ASN A 159 2.88 -12.35 6.55
N ASP A 160 3.16 -11.12 6.16
CA ASP A 160 4.12 -10.25 6.82
C ASP A 160 3.49 -8.92 7.21
N ALA A 161 3.96 -8.36 8.32
CA ALA A 161 3.60 -7.02 8.77
C ALA A 161 4.78 -6.39 9.50
N THR A 162 4.97 -5.09 9.32
CA THR A 162 6.01 -4.33 10.02
C THR A 162 5.51 -2.94 10.38
N ASP A 163 6.02 -2.40 11.48
CA ASP A 163 5.85 -1.00 11.88
C ASP A 163 7.03 -0.12 11.46
N TYR A 164 8.03 -0.71 10.81
CA TYR A 164 9.18 0.01 10.27
C TYR A 164 9.60 -0.58 8.92
N GLY A 165 8.93 -0.14 7.86
CA GLY A 165 9.17 -0.68 6.52
C GLY A 165 8.23 -0.14 5.46
N LEU A 166 8.21 -0.85 4.33
CA LEU A 166 7.34 -0.51 3.21
C LEU A 166 6.78 -1.74 2.51
N VAL A 167 5.60 -1.57 1.91
CA VAL A 167 4.96 -2.51 1.00
C VAL A 167 4.69 -1.81 -0.33
N ALA A 168 4.84 -2.50 -1.45
CA ALA A 168 4.53 -1.93 -2.75
C ALA A 168 3.85 -2.94 -3.67
N LEU A 169 2.94 -2.44 -4.49
CA LEU A 169 2.44 -3.06 -5.68
C LEU A 169 3.23 -2.52 -6.87
N ILE A 170 3.83 -3.41 -7.63
CA ILE A 170 4.51 -3.13 -8.88
C ILE A 170 3.66 -3.73 -9.98
N VAL A 171 3.27 -2.95 -10.99
CA VAL A 171 2.48 -3.43 -12.11
C VAL A 171 3.21 -3.25 -13.44
N ASP A 172 2.88 -4.09 -14.41
CA ASP A 172 3.32 -3.93 -15.80
C ASP A 172 2.54 -2.77 -16.46
N ALA A 173 3.20 -1.62 -16.64
CA ALA A 173 2.57 -0.45 -17.26
C ALA A 173 2.27 -0.61 -18.75
N ASP A 174 2.80 -1.65 -19.40
CA ASP A 174 2.42 -2.01 -20.76
C ASP A 174 1.01 -2.67 -20.82
N LYS A 175 0.53 -3.15 -19.69
CA LYS A 175 -0.77 -3.83 -19.52
C LYS A 175 -1.77 -3.01 -18.72
N ILE A 176 -1.30 -2.36 -17.67
CA ILE A 176 -2.12 -1.65 -16.70
C ILE A 176 -1.77 -0.16 -16.72
N ALA A 177 -2.65 0.67 -17.30
CA ALA A 177 -2.47 2.11 -17.26
C ALA A 177 -2.81 2.67 -15.88
N MET A 178 -1.85 3.30 -15.22
CA MET A 178 -2.06 4.00 -13.97
C MET A 178 -1.97 5.50 -14.16
N GLN A 179 -2.95 6.23 -13.61
CA GLN A 179 -2.96 7.68 -13.54
C GLN A 179 -3.36 8.12 -12.15
N GLY A 180 -2.78 9.21 -11.69
CA GLY A 180 -3.10 9.76 -10.37
C GLY A 180 -2.76 11.24 -10.30
N MET A 181 -3.29 11.89 -9.28
CA MET A 181 -2.95 13.26 -8.97
C MET A 181 -2.85 13.45 -7.46
N ALA A 182 -1.99 14.35 -7.02
CA ALA A 182 -1.96 14.84 -5.65
C ALA A 182 -2.62 16.23 -5.61
N ILE A 183 -3.66 16.36 -4.79
CA ILE A 183 -4.36 17.64 -4.59
C ILE A 183 -4.27 18.02 -3.13
N SER A 184 -3.84 19.25 -2.86
CA SER A 184 -3.89 19.83 -1.52
C SER A 184 -5.02 20.82 -1.42
N GLY A 185 -5.79 20.76 -0.34
CA GLY A 185 -6.80 21.76 0.01
C GLY A 185 -6.25 23.04 0.65
N TRP A 186 -4.94 23.12 0.88
CA TRP A 186 -4.28 24.28 1.47
C TRP A 186 -4.20 25.43 0.47
N LYS A 187 -4.58 26.63 0.92
CA LYS A 187 -4.37 27.86 0.18
C LYS A 187 -3.27 28.68 0.88
N PRO A 188 -2.29 29.25 0.14
CA PRO A 188 -1.33 30.16 0.76
C PRO A 188 -2.09 31.35 1.36
N MET A 189 -1.86 31.60 2.63
CA MET A 189 -2.30 32.81 3.31
C MET A 189 -1.11 33.74 3.33
N GLY A 190 -1.01 34.60 2.29
CA GLY A 190 0.03 35.61 2.14
C GLY A 190 -0.20 36.81 3.00
#